data_8c2cfdbdb0306a3f6e35f4132f27e5d4
#
_entry.id   8c2cfdbdb0306a3f6e35f4132f27e5d4
#
_cell.length_a   1.000
_cell.length_b   1.000
_cell.length_c   1.000
_cell.angle_alpha   90.00
_cell.angle_beta   90.00
_cell.angle_gamma   90.00
#
_symmetry.space_group_name_H-M   'P 1'
#
loop_
_entity.id
_entity.type
_entity.pdbx_description
1 polymer ?
#
loop_
_entity_poly.entity_id
_entity_poly.type
_entity_poly.pdbx_seq_one_letter_code
_entity_poly.pdbx_strand_id
1 'polypeptide(L)'
;TSDIKYQARKIVAGKLNNNGFNCIAAQVVVLPDGWGQTDTLIKYIKFYMNKAKDRKAYYPESIERLNKLEKDKAYERVNKLSCVTPHLTREIKAYNKYELDEVWSSALYFKRIAYSSSEEFSNKAIDYCNKDLWGNLGVSVIMKDHVKKLNSHILENYIEKLEYGTVAI
;
A
#
# COMPACT_ATOMS: atom_id res chain seq x y z
N THR A 1 -5.74 -11.42 15.17
CA THR A 1 -6.31 -11.80 13.85
C THR A 1 -7.45 -10.89 13.39
N SER A 2 -8.32 -10.41 14.29
CA SER A 2 -9.39 -9.45 13.96
C SER A 2 -8.79 -8.13 13.45
N ASP A 3 -7.76 -7.63 14.09
CA ASP A 3 -7.08 -6.37 13.74
C ASP A 3 -6.45 -6.43 12.34
N ILE A 4 -5.80 -7.54 11.99
CA ILE A 4 -5.20 -7.72 10.65
C ILE A 4 -6.27 -7.67 9.55
N LYS A 5 -7.42 -8.32 9.77
CA LYS A 5 -8.54 -8.26 8.81
C LYS A 5 -9.09 -6.84 8.69
N TYR A 6 -9.23 -6.15 9.81
CA TYR A 6 -9.71 -4.76 9.83
C TYR A 6 -8.75 -3.85 9.06
N GLN A 7 -7.44 -3.92 9.34
CA GLN A 7 -6.44 -3.12 8.65
C GLN A 7 -6.38 -3.43 7.15
N ALA A 8 -6.44 -4.71 6.77
CA ALA A 8 -6.51 -5.10 5.36
C ALA A 8 -7.71 -4.47 4.65
N ARG A 9 -8.88 -4.45 5.29
CA ARG A 9 -10.09 -3.79 4.74
C ARG A 9 -9.91 -2.29 4.59
N LYS A 10 -9.28 -1.63 5.56
CA LYS A 10 -8.99 -0.18 5.51
C LYS A 10 -8.03 0.16 4.38
N ILE A 11 -6.95 -0.61 4.22
CA ILE A 11 -6.00 -0.44 3.12
C ILE A 11 -6.70 -0.58 1.77
N VAL A 12 -7.51 -1.63 1.59
CA VAL A 12 -8.26 -1.86 0.35
C VAL A 12 -9.29 -0.76 0.10
N ALA A 13 -9.99 -0.30 1.12
CA ALA A 13 -10.90 0.84 1.00
C ALA A 13 -10.15 2.11 0.58
N GLY A 14 -9.01 2.40 1.19
CA GLY A 14 -8.14 3.53 0.82
C GLY A 14 -7.60 3.44 -0.61
N LYS A 15 -7.38 2.20 -1.11
CA LYS A 15 -6.93 1.98 -2.50
C LYS A 15 -8.07 2.02 -3.51
N LEU A 16 -9.14 1.26 -3.28
CA LEU A 16 -10.18 1.01 -4.28
C LEU A 16 -11.36 1.98 -4.21
N ASN A 17 -11.40 2.87 -3.22
CA ASN A 17 -12.34 3.97 -3.26
C ASN A 17 -12.16 4.73 -4.58
N ASN A 18 -13.27 4.94 -5.29
CA ASN A 18 -13.25 5.58 -6.61
C ASN A 18 -12.28 4.91 -7.61
N ASN A 19 -12.18 3.56 -7.60
CA ASN A 19 -11.28 2.77 -8.46
C ASN A 19 -9.78 3.16 -8.37
N GLY A 20 -9.35 3.76 -7.28
CA GLY A 20 -7.97 4.22 -7.13
C GLY A 20 -7.67 5.59 -7.72
N PHE A 21 -8.70 6.36 -8.11
CA PHE A 21 -8.56 7.69 -8.71
C PHE A 21 -8.63 8.83 -7.69
N ASN A 22 -8.58 8.55 -6.40
CA ASN A 22 -8.41 9.60 -5.40
C ASN A 22 -6.94 9.99 -5.30
N CYS A 23 -6.66 11.28 -5.15
CA CYS A 23 -5.31 11.81 -5.01
C CYS A 23 -4.53 11.22 -3.81
N ILE A 24 -5.25 10.76 -2.78
CA ILE A 24 -4.71 10.07 -1.59
C ILE A 24 -4.90 8.55 -1.63
N ALA A 25 -5.21 7.96 -2.80
CA ALA A 25 -5.35 6.51 -2.91
C ALA A 25 -4.02 5.82 -2.56
N ALA A 26 -4.06 4.83 -1.67
CA ALA A 26 -2.86 4.09 -1.28
C ALA A 26 -2.15 3.49 -2.51
N GLN A 27 -0.87 3.74 -2.65
CA GLN A 27 -0.04 3.23 -3.76
C GLN A 27 0.82 2.07 -3.30
N VAL A 28 1.50 2.23 -2.17
CA VAL A 28 2.45 1.26 -1.63
C VAL A 28 2.12 0.94 -0.18
N VAL A 29 2.17 -0.32 0.18
CA VAL A 29 2.11 -0.81 1.55
C VAL A 29 3.52 -1.23 1.96
N VAL A 30 4.13 -0.48 2.84
CA VAL A 30 5.47 -0.77 3.38
C VAL A 30 5.32 -1.70 4.59
N LEU A 31 6.02 -2.82 4.58
CA LEU A 31 5.85 -3.93 5.51
C LEU A 31 7.20 -4.40 6.06
N PRO A 32 7.27 -4.79 7.35
CA PRO A 32 8.47 -5.43 7.89
C PRO A 32 8.65 -6.82 7.28
N ASP A 33 9.84 -7.10 6.74
CA ASP A 33 10.19 -8.43 6.24
C ASP A 33 10.48 -9.36 7.42
N GLY A 34 9.92 -10.57 7.40
CA GLY A 34 10.05 -11.51 8.52
C GLY A 34 9.09 -11.28 9.70
N TRP A 35 8.24 -10.26 9.68
CA TRP A 35 7.15 -10.17 10.65
C TRP A 35 6.11 -11.27 10.38
N GLY A 36 5.85 -12.10 11.38
CA GLY A 36 5.02 -13.30 11.23
C GLY A 36 3.57 -13.07 10.75
N GLN A 37 3.13 -11.82 10.64
CA GLN A 37 1.79 -11.47 10.14
C GLN A 37 1.82 -10.79 8.76
N THR A 38 2.98 -10.50 8.19
CA THR A 38 3.12 -9.83 6.89
C THR A 38 2.38 -10.57 5.80
N ASP A 39 2.63 -11.89 5.65
CA ASP A 39 1.96 -12.69 4.61
C ASP A 39 0.45 -12.82 4.86
N THR A 40 0.05 -12.88 6.12
CA THR A 40 -1.37 -12.91 6.51
C THR A 40 -2.07 -11.61 6.13
N LEU A 41 -1.43 -10.45 6.36
CA LEU A 41 -1.96 -9.15 5.96
C LEU A 41 -2.10 -9.04 4.44
N ILE A 42 -1.05 -9.40 3.68
CA ILE A 42 -1.07 -9.41 2.20
C ILE A 42 -2.19 -10.31 1.69
N LYS A 43 -2.33 -11.52 2.25
CA LYS A 43 -3.41 -12.46 1.89
C LYS A 43 -4.80 -11.84 2.10
N TYR A 44 -5.04 -11.15 3.21
CA TYR A 44 -6.33 -10.49 3.44
C TYR A 44 -6.52 -9.25 2.56
N ILE A 45 -5.50 -8.49 2.25
CA ILE A 45 -5.57 -7.39 1.28
C ILE A 45 -6.02 -7.95 -0.08
N LYS A 46 -5.35 -8.96 -0.61
CA LYS A 46 -5.72 -9.62 -1.88
C LYS A 46 -7.15 -10.18 -1.83
N PHE A 47 -7.53 -10.82 -0.73
CA PHE A 47 -8.89 -11.32 -0.54
C PHE A 47 -9.95 -10.21 -0.61
N TYR A 48 -9.73 -9.07 0.05
CA TYR A 48 -10.69 -7.97 0.00
C TYR A 48 -10.67 -7.23 -1.33
N MET A 49 -9.54 -7.11 -2.00
CA MET A 49 -9.46 -6.60 -3.38
C MET A 49 -10.26 -7.47 -4.34
N ASN A 50 -10.21 -8.81 -4.18
CA ASN A 50 -11.04 -9.74 -4.97
C ASN A 50 -12.54 -9.59 -4.68
N LYS A 51 -12.92 -9.29 -3.45
CA LYS A 51 -14.31 -9.10 -3.03
C LYS A 51 -14.86 -7.71 -3.28
N ALA A 52 -14.01 -6.77 -3.66
CA ALA A 52 -14.43 -5.41 -3.95
C ALA A 52 -15.41 -5.39 -5.13
N LYS A 53 -16.36 -4.43 -5.08
CA LYS A 53 -17.35 -4.26 -6.15
C LYS A 53 -16.64 -3.92 -7.46
N ASP A 54 -16.96 -4.67 -8.50
CA ASP A 54 -16.51 -4.37 -9.85
C ASP A 54 -17.13 -3.04 -10.33
N ARG A 55 -16.26 -2.13 -10.76
CA ARG A 55 -16.65 -0.81 -11.26
C ARG A 55 -15.85 -0.50 -12.52
N LYS A 56 -16.48 0.04 -13.51
CA LYS A 56 -15.79 0.51 -14.72
C LYS A 56 -14.84 1.66 -14.37
N ALA A 57 -13.59 1.54 -14.78
CA ALA A 57 -12.66 2.66 -14.74
C ALA A 57 -13.11 3.71 -15.75
N TYR A 58 -13.24 4.96 -15.30
CA TYR A 58 -13.81 6.05 -16.11
C TYR A 58 -12.78 7.09 -16.55
N TYR A 59 -11.59 7.07 -15.96
CA TYR A 59 -10.51 7.98 -16.36
C TYR A 59 -9.98 7.58 -17.74
N PRO A 60 -9.68 8.54 -18.61
CA PRO A 60 -9.09 8.26 -19.92
C PRO A 60 -7.84 7.39 -19.79
N GLU A 61 -7.66 6.44 -20.69
CA GLU A 61 -6.50 5.53 -20.79
C GLU A 61 -6.24 4.63 -19.56
N SER A 62 -7.13 4.65 -18.55
CA SER A 62 -6.93 3.86 -17.33
C SER A 62 -7.01 2.35 -17.55
N ILE A 63 -7.90 1.91 -18.42
CA ILE A 63 -8.03 0.48 -18.78
C ILE A 63 -6.82 0.02 -19.60
N GLU A 64 -6.39 0.81 -20.57
CA GLU A 64 -5.19 0.54 -21.39
C GLU A 64 -3.94 0.43 -20.50
N ARG A 65 -3.81 1.33 -19.52
CA ARG A 65 -2.73 1.30 -18.53
C ARG A 65 -2.77 0.03 -17.69
N LEU A 66 -3.93 -0.34 -17.14
CA LEU A 66 -4.10 -1.57 -16.37
C LEU A 66 -3.82 -2.82 -17.21
N ASN A 67 -4.30 -2.88 -18.43
CA ASN A 67 -4.04 -3.99 -19.36
C ASN A 67 -2.55 -4.10 -19.71
N LYS A 68 -1.84 -2.98 -19.79
CA LYS A 68 -0.38 -2.97 -19.98
C LYS A 68 0.35 -3.53 -18.76
N LEU A 69 -0.07 -3.13 -17.55
CA LEU A 69 0.49 -3.66 -16.31
C LEU A 69 0.19 -5.16 -16.15
N GLU A 70 -1.03 -5.60 -16.48
CA GLU A 70 -1.42 -7.01 -16.36
C GLU A 70 -0.60 -7.94 -17.27
N LYS A 71 -0.08 -7.44 -18.39
CA LYS A 71 0.82 -8.21 -19.28
C LYS A 71 2.22 -8.39 -18.70
N ASP A 72 2.63 -7.58 -17.75
CA ASP A 72 3.88 -7.73 -17.04
C ASP A 72 3.72 -8.83 -15.98
N LYS A 73 4.49 -9.92 -16.12
CA LYS A 73 4.50 -11.08 -15.21
C LYS A 73 4.82 -10.74 -13.75
N ALA A 74 5.32 -9.56 -13.47
CA ALA A 74 5.55 -9.09 -12.10
C ALA A 74 4.25 -8.68 -11.38
N TYR A 75 3.15 -8.49 -12.12
CA TYR A 75 1.85 -8.19 -11.54
C TYR A 75 1.00 -9.45 -11.43
N GLU A 76 0.22 -9.51 -10.35
CA GLU A 76 -0.78 -10.53 -10.10
C GLU A 76 -2.16 -9.89 -10.12
N ARG A 77 -3.03 -10.40 -10.99
CA ARG A 77 -4.44 -10.05 -10.95
C ARG A 77 -5.12 -10.82 -9.81
N VAL A 78 -5.80 -10.09 -8.92
CA VAL A 78 -6.43 -10.68 -7.74
C VAL A 78 -7.94 -10.84 -7.85
N ASN A 79 -8.61 -10.14 -8.78
CA ASN A 79 -10.03 -10.31 -9.03
C ASN A 79 -10.30 -11.21 -10.25
N LYS A 80 -11.57 -11.60 -10.45
CA LYS A 80 -11.99 -12.50 -11.54
C LYS A 80 -11.70 -11.87 -12.91
N LEU A 81 -11.36 -12.71 -13.88
CA LEU A 81 -11.14 -12.28 -15.28
C LEU A 81 -12.38 -11.64 -15.91
N SER A 82 -13.59 -12.00 -15.45
CA SER A 82 -14.85 -11.41 -15.88
C SER A 82 -15.10 -10.00 -15.35
N CYS A 83 -14.29 -9.51 -14.40
CA CYS A 83 -14.41 -8.14 -13.91
C CYS A 83 -13.94 -7.15 -14.97
N VAL A 84 -14.68 -6.03 -15.11
CA VAL A 84 -14.40 -4.98 -16.10
C VAL A 84 -13.08 -4.27 -15.83
N THR A 85 -12.76 -4.06 -14.55
CA THR A 85 -11.51 -3.40 -14.15
C THR A 85 -10.60 -4.40 -13.42
N PRO A 86 -9.38 -4.66 -13.93
CA PRO A 86 -8.41 -5.49 -13.22
C PRO A 86 -8.00 -4.86 -11.88
N HIS A 87 -7.99 -5.65 -10.81
CA HIS A 87 -7.35 -5.29 -9.56
C HIS A 87 -6.00 -6.00 -9.50
N LEU A 88 -4.92 -5.23 -9.50
CA LEU A 88 -3.57 -5.75 -9.63
C LEU A 88 -2.78 -5.57 -8.32
N THR A 89 -1.90 -6.51 -8.05
CA THR A 89 -0.90 -6.38 -6.99
C THR A 89 0.49 -6.71 -7.52
N ARG A 90 1.51 -6.10 -6.91
CA ARG A 90 2.91 -6.38 -7.21
C ARG A 90 3.74 -6.29 -5.95
N GLU A 91 4.69 -7.20 -5.79
CA GLU A 91 5.72 -7.10 -4.76
C GLU A 91 6.98 -6.42 -5.33
N ILE A 92 7.42 -5.33 -4.71
CA ILE A 92 8.62 -4.60 -5.10
C ILE A 92 9.81 -5.28 -4.45
N LYS A 93 10.61 -5.99 -5.25
CA LYS A 93 11.80 -6.74 -4.77
C LYS A 93 13.09 -5.94 -4.84
N ALA A 94 13.22 -5.06 -5.82
CA ALA A 94 14.38 -4.21 -6.01
C ALA A 94 13.93 -2.79 -6.39
N TYR A 95 14.85 -1.82 -6.33
CA TYR A 95 14.60 -0.47 -6.83
C TYR A 95 14.06 -0.54 -8.27
N ASN A 96 12.92 0.09 -8.49
CA ASN A 96 12.25 0.03 -9.78
C ASN A 96 11.72 1.42 -10.14
N LYS A 97 11.80 1.78 -11.42
CA LYS A 97 11.27 3.06 -11.94
C LYS A 97 9.78 3.29 -11.61
N TYR A 98 9.02 2.23 -11.30
CA TYR A 98 7.61 2.34 -10.90
C TYR A 98 7.41 2.85 -9.46
N GLU A 99 8.46 2.88 -8.64
CA GLU A 99 8.46 3.56 -7.35
C GLU A 99 8.48 5.09 -7.55
N LEU A 100 8.88 5.52 -8.74
CA LEU A 100 9.02 6.91 -9.16
C LEU A 100 7.84 7.43 -9.99
N ASP A 101 6.76 6.65 -10.13
CA ASP A 101 5.63 7.03 -10.98
C ASP A 101 4.28 6.68 -10.31
N GLU A 102 3.32 7.54 -10.50
CA GLU A 102 1.97 7.34 -9.99
C GLU A 102 1.18 6.40 -10.90
N VAL A 103 0.69 5.29 -10.35
CA VAL A 103 -0.04 4.30 -11.14
C VAL A 103 -1.44 4.78 -11.52
N TRP A 104 -2.05 5.66 -10.74
CA TRP A 104 -3.38 6.23 -10.98
C TRP A 104 -4.40 5.19 -11.46
N SER A 105 -4.55 4.12 -10.69
CA SER A 105 -5.41 2.97 -11.00
C SER A 105 -5.58 2.03 -9.80
N SER A 106 -6.25 0.89 -10.01
CA SER A 106 -6.49 -0.16 -9.01
C SER A 106 -5.31 -1.13 -8.78
N ALA A 107 -4.08 -0.70 -9.04
CA ALA A 107 -2.87 -1.46 -8.72
C ALA A 107 -2.30 -1.04 -7.34
N LEU A 108 -1.92 -2.01 -6.51
CA LEU A 108 -1.36 -1.82 -5.18
C LEU A 108 -0.02 -2.56 -5.06
N TYR A 109 0.97 -1.89 -4.51
CA TYR A 109 2.31 -2.43 -4.33
C TYR A 109 2.58 -2.85 -2.89
N PHE A 110 3.42 -3.87 -2.71
CA PHE A 110 3.96 -4.28 -1.42
C PHE A 110 5.48 -4.11 -1.43
N LYS A 111 6.01 -3.40 -0.46
CA LYS A 111 7.44 -3.29 -0.20
C LYS A 111 7.77 -3.92 1.12
N ARG A 112 8.63 -4.92 1.13
CA ARG A 112 9.17 -5.52 2.34
C ARG A 112 10.52 -4.89 2.68
N ILE A 113 10.72 -4.56 3.95
CA ILE A 113 11.96 -3.97 4.47
C ILE A 113 12.52 -4.90 5.54
N ALA A 114 13.73 -5.41 5.30
CA ALA A 114 14.46 -6.20 6.28
C ALA A 114 14.89 -5.34 7.48
N TYR A 115 14.74 -5.88 8.68
CA TYR A 115 15.00 -5.18 9.94
C TYR A 115 15.50 -6.15 11.03
N SER A 116 16.20 -5.61 12.01
CA SER A 116 16.63 -6.32 13.22
C SER A 116 15.88 -5.84 14.47
N SER A 117 15.33 -4.62 14.42
CA SER A 117 14.54 -4.03 15.51
C SER A 117 13.39 -3.19 14.97
N SER A 118 12.36 -2.96 15.79
CA SER A 118 11.22 -2.10 15.42
C SER A 118 11.65 -0.66 15.10
N GLU A 119 12.66 -0.16 15.78
CA GLU A 119 13.23 1.17 15.53
C GLU A 119 13.92 1.22 14.17
N GLU A 120 14.74 0.21 13.85
CA GLU A 120 15.40 0.11 12.55
C GLU A 120 14.37 0.02 11.41
N PHE A 121 13.31 -0.78 11.59
CA PHE A 121 12.22 -0.82 10.61
C PHE A 121 11.62 0.56 10.39
N SER A 122 11.29 1.26 11.48
CA SER A 122 10.64 2.58 11.39
C SER A 122 11.53 3.59 10.66
N ASN A 123 12.82 3.66 11.00
CA ASN A 123 13.75 4.56 10.34
C ASN A 123 13.92 4.22 8.85
N LYS A 124 14.10 2.95 8.50
CA LYS A 124 14.22 2.50 7.10
C LYS A 124 12.93 2.74 6.31
N ALA A 125 11.76 2.55 6.92
CA ALA A 125 10.48 2.79 6.27
C ALA A 125 10.26 4.28 6.00
N ILE A 126 10.63 5.16 6.93
CA ILE A 126 10.59 6.61 6.75
C ILE A 126 11.54 7.04 5.64
N ASP A 127 12.79 6.56 5.68
CA ASP A 127 13.77 6.85 4.63
C ASP A 127 13.30 6.41 3.26
N TYR A 128 12.75 5.20 3.14
CA TYR A 128 12.18 4.69 1.90
C TYR A 128 11.02 5.57 1.40
N CYS A 129 10.10 5.93 2.30
CA CYS A 129 8.96 6.78 1.94
C CYS A 129 9.40 8.18 1.48
N ASN A 130 10.38 8.78 2.15
CA ASN A 130 10.82 10.15 1.84
C ASN A 130 11.74 10.24 0.61
N LYS A 131 12.57 9.20 0.35
CA LYS A 131 13.67 9.28 -0.62
C LYS A 131 13.43 8.45 -1.88
N ASP A 132 12.77 7.29 -1.75
CA ASP A 132 12.66 6.32 -2.84
C ASP A 132 11.28 6.31 -3.52
N LEU A 133 10.23 6.75 -2.81
CA LEU A 133 8.89 6.81 -3.38
C LEU A 133 8.60 8.16 -4.05
N TRP A 134 7.94 8.11 -5.19
CA TRP A 134 7.38 9.29 -5.83
C TRP A 134 6.11 9.75 -5.09
N GLY A 135 6.06 11.07 -4.82
CA GLY A 135 4.89 11.70 -4.22
C GLY A 135 4.88 11.67 -2.69
N ASN A 136 4.38 12.74 -2.10
CA ASN A 136 4.39 12.98 -0.67
C ASN A 136 3.08 13.61 -0.16
N LEU A 137 1.97 13.38 -0.85
CA LEU A 137 0.69 13.97 -0.48
C LEU A 137 0.15 13.42 0.84
N GLY A 138 0.18 12.10 1.01
CA GLY A 138 -0.35 11.48 2.22
C GLY A 138 0.30 10.14 2.56
N VAL A 139 0.48 9.90 3.86
CA VAL A 139 0.95 8.64 4.42
C VAL A 139 0.07 8.22 5.59
N SER A 140 -0.16 6.91 5.73
CA SER A 140 -0.87 6.34 6.88
C SER A 140 0.05 5.41 7.66
N VAL A 141 0.21 5.69 8.94
CA VAL A 141 0.97 4.85 9.87
C VAL A 141 0.00 3.92 10.59
N ILE A 142 0.20 2.60 10.45
CA ILE A 142 -0.66 1.60 11.07
C ILE A 142 0.11 0.94 12.22
N MET A 143 -0.40 1.10 13.43
CA MET A 143 0.15 0.47 14.62
C MET A 143 -0.95 0.08 15.61
N LYS A 144 -0.60 -0.74 16.61
CA LYS A 144 -1.54 -1.11 17.66
C LYS A 144 -1.74 0.02 18.66
N ASP A 145 -2.96 0.23 19.14
CA ASP A 145 -3.30 1.30 20.08
C ASP A 145 -2.45 1.30 21.35
N HIS A 146 -2.10 0.12 21.89
CA HIS A 146 -1.26 0.06 23.08
C HIS A 146 0.16 0.52 22.81
N VAL A 147 0.71 0.27 21.61
CA VAL A 147 2.05 0.76 21.21
C VAL A 147 2.01 2.27 21.06
N LYS A 148 0.96 2.80 20.45
CA LYS A 148 0.72 4.24 20.31
C LYS A 148 0.70 4.94 21.67
N LYS A 149 -0.01 4.38 22.67
CA LYS A 149 -0.12 4.96 24.02
C LYS A 149 1.18 4.89 24.81
N LEU A 150 1.93 3.78 24.72
CA LEU A 150 3.17 3.58 25.47
C LEU A 150 4.35 4.40 24.95
N ASN A 151 4.33 4.74 23.65
CA ASN A 151 5.47 5.35 22.97
C ASN A 151 5.05 6.63 22.20
N SER A 152 4.17 7.46 22.76
CA SER A 152 3.64 8.64 22.07
C SER A 152 4.76 9.57 21.57
N HIS A 153 5.76 9.85 22.38
CA HIS A 153 6.90 10.72 22.00
C HIS A 153 7.77 10.11 20.89
N ILE A 154 7.93 8.78 20.88
CA ILE A 154 8.65 8.08 19.79
C ILE A 154 7.83 8.17 18.50
N LEU A 155 6.52 7.98 18.58
CA LEU A 155 5.63 8.12 17.45
C LEU A 155 5.64 9.55 16.90
N GLU A 156 5.57 10.56 17.76
CA GLU A 156 5.66 11.96 17.36
C GLU A 156 6.97 12.25 16.62
N ASN A 157 8.10 11.79 17.14
CA ASN A 157 9.40 11.90 16.47
C ASN A 157 9.44 11.22 15.09
N TYR A 158 8.77 10.07 14.92
CA TYR A 158 8.67 9.43 13.60
C TYR A 158 7.75 10.19 12.64
N ILE A 159 6.66 10.78 13.15
CA ILE A 159 5.75 11.59 12.34
C ILE A 159 6.47 12.85 11.85
N GLU A 160 7.22 13.52 12.71
CA GLU A 160 8.00 14.72 12.37
C GLU A 160 9.06 14.47 11.27
N LYS A 161 9.56 13.24 11.17
CA LYS A 161 10.52 12.87 10.13
C LYS A 161 9.88 12.56 8.77
N LEU A 162 8.56 12.37 8.72
CA LEU A 162 7.86 12.09 7.47
C LEU A 162 7.63 13.37 6.68
N GLU A 163 8.18 13.45 5.47
CA GLU A 163 8.10 14.60 4.57
C GLU A 163 6.80 14.55 3.73
N TYR A 164 5.65 14.43 4.39
CA TYR A 164 4.34 14.26 3.78
C TYR A 164 3.37 15.37 4.17
N GLY A 165 2.54 15.79 3.22
CA GLY A 165 1.53 16.83 3.45
C GLY A 165 0.46 16.44 4.46
N THR A 166 0.17 15.14 4.60
CA THR A 166 -0.78 14.60 5.59
C THR A 166 -0.28 13.27 6.14
N VAL A 167 -0.26 13.16 7.47
CA VAL A 167 0.04 11.92 8.19
C VAL A 167 -1.18 11.49 8.98
N ALA A 168 -1.73 10.30 8.66
CA ALA A 168 -2.83 9.67 9.40
C ALA A 168 -2.30 8.51 10.26
N ILE A 169 -2.91 8.29 11.45
CA ILE A 169 -2.50 7.24 12.41
C ILE A 169 -3.71 6.41 12.81
#